data_62af827d8df9b563d8833b0e97e6a05f
#
_entry.id   62af827d8df9b563d8833b0e97e6a05f
#
_cell.length_a   1.000
_cell.length_b   1.000
_cell.length_c   1.000
_cell.angle_alpha   90.00
_cell.angle_beta   90.00
_cell.angle_gamma   90.00
#
_symmetry.space_group_name_H-M   'P 1'
#
loop_
_entity.id
_entity.type
_entity.pdbx_description
1 polymer ?
#
loop_
_entity_poly.entity_id
_entity_poly.type
_entity_poly.pdbx_seq_one_letter_code
_entity_poly.pdbx_strand_id
1 'polypeptide(L)'
;MEPREVYRDTGPIAAVVVDCADPQAMARFWGTATDWTLHEVTDDQAALRSAEGVGPYLEFLRTPDVRSVPDRVHLDLLPYPGDDRAAEVARLRALGATDLDLGQGDVSWTCLSDPEGHEFCVLSAP
;
A
#
# COMPACT_ATOMS: atom_id res chain seq x y z
N MET A 1 -24.61 -9.10 3.51
CA MET A 1 -23.76 -9.05 4.71
C MET A 1 -23.81 -7.68 5.33
N GLU A 2 -23.99 -7.66 6.61
CA GLU A 2 -23.94 -6.41 7.34
C GLU A 2 -22.55 -5.79 7.25
N PRO A 3 -22.42 -4.47 7.01
CA PRO A 3 -21.11 -3.83 6.96
C PRO A 3 -20.23 -4.09 8.18
N ARG A 4 -20.84 -4.22 9.35
CA ARG A 4 -20.09 -4.52 10.60
C ARG A 4 -19.36 -5.85 10.55
N GLU A 5 -19.92 -6.84 9.87
CA GLU A 5 -19.27 -8.17 9.78
C GLU A 5 -18.03 -8.10 8.90
N VAL A 6 -18.10 -7.33 7.82
CA VAL A 6 -16.95 -7.13 6.93
C VAL A 6 -15.80 -6.48 7.70
N TYR A 7 -16.14 -5.52 8.56
CA TYR A 7 -15.15 -4.72 9.27
C TYR A 7 -14.85 -5.24 10.68
N ARG A 8 -15.08 -6.51 10.91
CA ARG A 8 -14.75 -7.11 12.21
C ARG A 8 -13.24 -7.05 12.43
N ASP A 9 -12.85 -6.69 13.64
CA ASP A 9 -11.45 -6.65 14.09
C ASP A 9 -10.57 -5.66 13.33
N THR A 10 -11.18 -4.66 12.70
CA THR A 10 -10.41 -3.61 12.03
C THR A 10 -9.85 -2.57 12.99
N GLY A 11 -10.47 -2.41 14.15
CA GLY A 11 -10.23 -1.25 14.99
C GLY A 11 -11.04 -0.05 14.48
N PRO A 12 -10.78 1.16 15.02
CA PRO A 12 -11.60 2.34 14.66
C PRO A 12 -11.38 2.84 13.23
N ILE A 13 -10.26 2.50 12.61
CA ILE A 13 -10.04 2.79 11.19
C ILE A 13 -10.32 1.50 10.42
N ALA A 14 -11.49 1.43 9.78
CA ALA A 14 -11.94 0.22 9.09
C ALA A 14 -11.17 -0.04 7.80
N ALA A 15 -10.83 1.03 7.07
CA ALA A 15 -10.15 0.90 5.79
C ALA A 15 -9.36 2.17 5.46
N VAL A 16 -8.28 1.98 4.73
CA VAL A 16 -7.60 3.05 4.00
C VAL A 16 -7.98 2.85 2.54
N VAL A 17 -8.63 3.84 1.95
CA VAL A 17 -9.12 3.76 0.57
C VAL A 17 -8.24 4.62 -0.32
N VAL A 18 -7.71 4.02 -1.38
CA VAL A 18 -6.82 4.69 -2.33
C VAL A 18 -7.54 4.76 -3.68
N ASP A 19 -7.73 5.98 -4.17
CA ASP A 19 -8.28 6.19 -5.51
C ASP A 19 -7.22 5.85 -6.55
N CYS A 20 -7.63 5.15 -7.61
CA CYS A 20 -6.67 4.67 -8.60
C CYS A 20 -7.36 4.45 -9.95
N ALA A 21 -6.55 4.24 -10.98
CA ALA A 21 -7.05 3.92 -12.31
C ALA A 21 -7.28 2.42 -12.49
N ASP A 22 -6.44 1.57 -11.87
CA ASP A 22 -6.49 0.12 -12.04
C ASP A 22 -6.40 -0.58 -10.68
N PRO A 23 -7.56 -0.82 -10.03
CA PRO A 23 -7.57 -1.47 -8.72
C PRO A 23 -6.93 -2.85 -8.70
N GLN A 24 -7.08 -3.62 -9.78
CA GLN A 24 -6.53 -4.97 -9.84
C GLN A 24 -5.00 -4.94 -9.86
N ALA A 25 -4.42 -4.04 -10.66
CA ALA A 25 -2.97 -3.88 -10.71
C ALA A 25 -2.42 -3.37 -9.39
N MET A 26 -3.13 -2.44 -8.76
CA MET A 26 -2.75 -1.91 -7.44
C MET A 26 -2.80 -3.00 -6.38
N ALA A 27 -3.83 -3.85 -6.40
CA ALA A 27 -3.94 -4.95 -5.46
C ALA A 27 -2.84 -5.99 -5.67
N ARG A 28 -2.43 -6.26 -6.91
CA ARG A 28 -1.30 -7.17 -7.17
C ARG A 28 -0.01 -6.62 -6.59
N PHE A 29 0.27 -5.35 -6.85
CA PHE A 29 1.48 -4.72 -6.31
C PHE A 29 1.47 -4.72 -4.78
N TRP A 30 0.44 -4.11 -4.20
CA TRP A 30 0.38 -3.93 -2.75
C TRP A 30 0.17 -5.24 -1.99
N GLY A 31 -0.54 -6.21 -2.58
CA GLY A 31 -0.70 -7.52 -1.99
C GLY A 31 0.63 -8.25 -1.87
N THR A 32 1.45 -8.19 -2.91
CA THR A 32 2.78 -8.80 -2.87
C THR A 32 3.73 -8.00 -1.98
N ALA A 33 3.65 -6.66 -2.05
CA ALA A 33 4.52 -5.81 -1.24
C ALA A 33 4.31 -5.99 0.27
N THR A 34 3.07 -6.20 0.68
CA THR A 34 2.70 -6.30 2.11
C THR A 34 2.52 -7.74 2.57
N ASP A 35 2.43 -8.69 1.67
CA ASP A 35 2.05 -10.07 1.94
C ASP A 35 0.64 -10.16 2.52
N TRP A 36 -0.21 -9.21 2.15
CA TRP A 36 -1.61 -9.19 2.56
C TRP A 36 -2.47 -9.98 1.59
N THR A 37 -3.59 -10.46 2.09
CA THR A 37 -4.49 -11.34 1.35
C THR A 37 -5.56 -10.54 0.61
N LEU A 38 -5.82 -10.93 -0.65
CA LEU A 38 -6.91 -10.34 -1.42
C LEU A 38 -8.24 -10.90 -0.91
N HIS A 39 -9.13 -10.02 -0.48
CA HIS A 39 -10.45 -10.39 0.03
C HIS A 39 -11.57 -10.17 -0.97
N GLU A 40 -11.45 -9.15 -1.80
CA GLU A 40 -12.50 -8.83 -2.76
C GLU A 40 -11.88 -8.17 -3.97
N VAL A 41 -12.40 -8.51 -5.16
CA VAL A 41 -12.01 -7.84 -6.39
C VAL A 41 -13.23 -7.80 -7.32
N THR A 42 -13.51 -6.60 -7.83
CA THR A 42 -14.47 -6.36 -8.90
C THR A 42 -13.80 -5.51 -9.95
N ASP A 43 -14.54 -5.12 -10.99
CA ASP A 43 -14.00 -4.21 -12.00
C ASP A 43 -13.65 -2.84 -11.41
N ASP A 44 -14.35 -2.44 -10.34
CA ASP A 44 -14.27 -1.09 -9.78
C ASP A 44 -13.49 -0.99 -8.48
N GLN A 45 -13.20 -2.11 -7.83
CA GLN A 45 -12.48 -2.06 -6.55
C GLN A 45 -11.74 -3.36 -6.26
N ALA A 46 -10.78 -3.27 -5.35
CA ALA A 46 -10.10 -4.42 -4.78
C ALA A 46 -9.77 -4.12 -3.32
N ALA A 47 -9.78 -5.14 -2.46
CA ALA A 47 -9.52 -4.98 -1.04
C ALA A 47 -8.52 -6.02 -0.55
N LEU A 48 -7.54 -5.56 0.21
CA LEU A 48 -6.52 -6.40 0.85
C LEU A 48 -6.65 -6.28 2.35
N ARG A 49 -6.23 -7.32 3.06
CA ARG A 49 -6.13 -7.31 4.51
C ARG A 49 -5.06 -8.29 4.97
N SER A 50 -4.51 -8.06 6.16
CA SER A 50 -3.55 -8.99 6.73
C SER A 50 -4.11 -10.41 6.77
N ALA A 51 -3.24 -11.41 6.64
CA ALA A 51 -3.64 -12.81 6.63
C ALA A 51 -4.31 -13.22 7.95
N GLU A 52 -3.97 -12.56 9.05
CA GLU A 52 -4.56 -12.81 10.37
C GLU A 52 -5.98 -12.25 10.48
N GLY A 53 -6.42 -11.43 9.54
CA GLY A 53 -7.75 -10.83 9.61
C GLY A 53 -7.90 -9.79 10.70
N VAL A 54 -6.83 -9.06 11.00
CA VAL A 54 -6.80 -8.04 12.05
C VAL A 54 -6.30 -6.73 11.44
N GLY A 55 -6.81 -5.61 11.94
CA GLY A 55 -6.46 -4.29 11.43
C GLY A 55 -7.29 -3.90 10.22
N PRO A 56 -7.01 -2.71 9.66
CA PRO A 56 -7.84 -2.17 8.58
C PRO A 56 -7.63 -2.90 7.26
N TYR A 57 -8.62 -2.75 6.38
CA TYR A 57 -8.46 -3.09 4.97
C TYR A 57 -7.65 -2.01 4.27
N LEU A 58 -6.97 -2.41 3.21
CA LEU A 58 -6.41 -1.48 2.22
C LEU A 58 -7.22 -1.70 0.95
N GLU A 59 -7.99 -0.67 0.55
CA GLU A 59 -8.93 -0.77 -0.56
C GLU A 59 -8.50 0.15 -1.69
N PHE A 60 -8.67 -0.34 -2.92
CA PHE A 60 -8.35 0.42 -4.12
C PHE A 60 -9.66 0.63 -4.88
N LEU A 61 -10.01 1.89 -5.12
CA LEU A 61 -11.27 2.26 -5.74
C LEU A 61 -11.00 2.96 -7.07
N ARG A 62 -11.58 2.43 -8.14
CA ARG A 62 -11.42 3.04 -9.46
C ARG A 62 -12.09 4.40 -9.49
N THR A 63 -11.33 5.41 -9.90
CA THR A 63 -11.86 6.75 -10.12
C THR A 63 -11.35 7.29 -11.46
N PRO A 64 -12.11 8.20 -12.09
CA PRO A 64 -11.64 8.83 -13.32
C PRO A 64 -10.66 9.97 -13.09
N ASP A 65 -10.43 10.36 -11.84
CA ASP A 65 -9.63 11.52 -11.52
C ASP A 65 -8.15 11.25 -11.77
N VAL A 66 -7.48 12.24 -12.37
CA VAL A 66 -6.04 12.18 -12.60
C VAL A 66 -5.35 12.89 -11.45
N ARG A 67 -4.42 12.17 -10.81
CA ARG A 67 -3.63 12.72 -9.72
C ARG A 67 -2.68 13.80 -10.28
N SER A 68 -2.74 15.01 -9.73
CA SER A 68 -1.95 16.13 -10.22
C SER A 68 -1.03 16.75 -9.16
N VAL A 69 -1.16 16.33 -7.91
CA VAL A 69 -0.35 16.84 -6.79
C VAL A 69 0.10 15.68 -5.91
N PRO A 70 1.17 15.85 -5.13
CA PRO A 70 1.59 14.80 -4.18
C PRO A 70 0.47 14.46 -3.20
N ASP A 71 0.43 13.21 -2.76
CA ASP A 71 -0.54 12.76 -1.77
C ASP A 71 -0.29 13.45 -0.43
N ARG A 72 -1.35 13.79 0.27
CA ARG A 72 -1.26 14.34 1.62
C ARG A 72 -1.08 13.25 2.67
N VAL A 73 -1.45 12.03 2.35
CA VAL A 73 -1.28 10.85 3.20
C VAL A 73 -0.48 9.83 2.41
N HIS A 74 0.51 9.24 3.04
CA HIS A 74 1.28 8.17 2.43
C HIS A 74 1.44 7.01 3.41
N LEU A 75 1.74 5.83 2.89
CA LEU A 75 1.97 4.66 3.69
C LEU A 75 3.47 4.51 3.98
N ASP A 76 3.78 4.04 5.18
CA ASP A 76 5.13 3.66 5.55
C ASP A 76 5.15 2.16 5.74
N LEU A 77 6.03 1.47 5.02
CA LEU A 77 6.20 0.02 5.17
C LEU A 77 7.33 -0.25 6.14
N LEU A 78 7.08 -1.16 7.07
CA LEU A 78 8.09 -1.62 8.02
C LEU A 78 8.53 -3.03 7.62
N PRO A 79 9.80 -3.22 7.21
CA PRO A 79 10.31 -4.56 6.92
C PRO A 79 10.26 -5.45 8.16
N TYR A 80 10.28 -6.76 7.95
CA TYR A 80 10.33 -7.71 9.06
C TYR A 80 11.64 -7.56 9.83
N PRO A 81 11.65 -7.89 11.13
CA PRO A 81 12.90 -7.84 11.91
C PRO A 81 14.01 -8.65 11.23
N GLY A 82 15.16 -8.03 11.11
CA GLY A 82 16.30 -8.66 10.46
C GLY A 82 16.38 -8.44 8.95
N ASP A 83 15.34 -7.89 8.32
CA ASP A 83 15.38 -7.60 6.89
C ASP A 83 16.25 -6.39 6.60
N ASP A 84 16.91 -6.42 5.45
CA ASP A 84 17.72 -5.32 4.96
C ASP A 84 16.85 -4.36 4.14
N ARG A 85 16.83 -3.09 4.51
CA ARG A 85 16.05 -2.08 3.79
C ARG A 85 16.43 -2.00 2.32
N ALA A 86 17.72 -2.06 1.99
CA ALA A 86 18.16 -2.00 0.61
C ALA A 86 17.65 -3.17 -0.22
N ALA A 87 17.63 -4.37 0.35
CA ALA A 87 17.09 -5.55 -0.31
C ALA A 87 15.58 -5.43 -0.50
N GLU A 88 14.88 -4.91 0.50
CA GLU A 88 13.43 -4.70 0.43
C GLU A 88 13.08 -3.68 -0.65
N VAL A 89 13.84 -2.58 -0.73
CA VAL A 89 13.65 -1.57 -1.77
C VAL A 89 13.87 -2.18 -3.15
N ALA A 90 14.91 -3.01 -3.32
CA ALA A 90 15.16 -3.69 -4.60
C ALA A 90 14.00 -4.61 -4.99
N ARG A 91 13.42 -5.32 -4.02
CA ARG A 91 12.27 -6.18 -4.26
C ARG A 91 11.07 -5.37 -4.74
N LEU A 92 10.80 -4.24 -4.09
CA LEU A 92 9.67 -3.38 -4.45
C LEU A 92 9.86 -2.75 -5.84
N ARG A 93 11.09 -2.36 -6.19
CA ARG A 93 11.39 -1.88 -7.55
C ARG A 93 11.10 -2.96 -8.59
N ALA A 94 11.45 -4.20 -8.29
CA ALA A 94 11.18 -5.32 -9.21
C ALA A 94 9.67 -5.56 -9.39
N LEU A 95 8.86 -5.19 -8.41
CA LEU A 95 7.40 -5.29 -8.48
C LEU A 95 6.76 -4.13 -9.25
N GLY A 96 7.50 -3.06 -9.52
CA GLY A 96 6.99 -1.92 -10.27
C GLY A 96 7.08 -0.57 -9.57
N ALA A 97 7.65 -0.51 -8.36
CA ALA A 97 7.87 0.77 -7.70
C ALA A 97 9.01 1.54 -8.38
N THR A 98 8.93 2.87 -8.32
CA THR A 98 9.97 3.74 -8.86
C THR A 98 10.52 4.63 -7.76
N ASP A 99 11.74 5.13 -7.98
CA ASP A 99 12.38 6.00 -7.01
C ASP A 99 11.70 7.36 -6.95
N LEU A 100 11.63 7.91 -5.74
CA LEU A 100 11.05 9.22 -5.51
C LEU A 100 11.99 10.02 -4.63
N ASP A 101 12.40 11.20 -5.10
CA ASP A 101 13.23 12.12 -4.33
C ASP A 101 12.35 13.26 -3.80
N LEU A 102 12.15 13.27 -2.48
CA LEU A 102 11.41 14.32 -1.79
C LEU A 102 12.35 15.35 -1.14
N GLY A 103 13.63 15.31 -1.48
CA GLY A 103 14.60 16.22 -0.91
C GLY A 103 14.98 15.92 0.54
N GLN A 104 14.64 14.74 1.05
CA GLN A 104 14.89 14.38 2.44
C GLN A 104 16.37 14.10 2.74
N GLY A 105 17.18 13.87 1.70
CA GLY A 105 18.60 13.60 1.88
C GLY A 105 18.88 12.25 2.52
N ASP A 106 19.87 12.23 3.41
CA ASP A 106 20.36 11.00 4.04
C ASP A 106 19.56 10.71 5.31
N VAL A 107 18.47 10.00 5.18
CA VAL A 107 17.57 9.67 6.30
C VAL A 107 17.41 8.15 6.42
N SER A 108 16.72 7.71 7.48
CA SER A 108 16.56 6.30 7.80
C SER A 108 15.41 5.61 7.06
N TRP A 109 14.90 6.25 6.03
CA TRP A 109 13.84 5.65 5.19
C TRP A 109 14.11 5.98 3.73
N THR A 110 13.46 5.21 2.85
CA THR A 110 13.54 5.41 1.39
C THR A 110 12.16 5.69 0.86
N CYS A 111 12.01 6.74 0.05
CA CYS A 111 10.75 7.09 -0.58
C CYS A 111 10.66 6.53 -1.99
N LEU A 112 9.53 5.92 -2.30
CA LEU A 112 9.24 5.31 -3.58
C LEU A 112 7.85 5.74 -4.06
N SER A 113 7.58 5.52 -5.34
CA SER A 113 6.23 5.64 -5.90
C SER A 113 5.74 4.25 -6.30
N ASP A 114 4.46 3.98 -6.06
CA ASP A 114 3.83 2.75 -6.53
C ASP A 114 3.55 2.84 -8.04
N PRO A 115 3.00 1.79 -8.68
CA PRO A 115 2.79 1.80 -10.14
C PRO A 115 1.93 2.94 -10.66
N GLU A 116 1.13 3.57 -9.83
CA GLU A 116 0.31 4.72 -10.22
C GLU A 116 0.82 6.06 -9.69
N GLY A 117 2.02 6.07 -9.10
CA GLY A 117 2.65 7.31 -8.65
C GLY A 117 2.29 7.74 -7.24
N HIS A 118 1.61 6.90 -6.46
CA HIS A 118 1.36 7.20 -5.05
C HIS A 118 2.65 7.04 -4.25
N GLU A 119 2.98 8.04 -3.45
CA GLU A 119 4.18 8.03 -2.63
C GLU A 119 4.03 7.09 -1.45
N PHE A 120 5.09 6.37 -1.13
CA PHE A 120 5.18 5.60 0.09
C PHE A 120 6.63 5.51 0.53
N CYS A 121 6.85 5.15 1.79
CA CYS A 121 8.20 5.04 2.33
C CYS A 121 8.47 3.64 2.86
N VAL A 122 9.73 3.25 2.80
CA VAL A 122 10.21 2.00 3.40
C VAL A 122 11.13 2.39 4.55
N LEU A 123 10.75 1.98 5.75
CA LEU A 123 11.50 2.27 6.95
C LEU A 123 12.60 1.23 7.17
N SER A 124 13.53 1.54 8.07
CA SER A 124 14.52 0.55 8.49
C SER A 124 13.84 -0.48 9.39
N ALA A 125 14.25 -1.75 9.28
CA ALA A 125 13.75 -2.79 10.17
C ALA A 125 14.13 -2.49 11.62
N PRO A 126 13.29 -2.88 12.58
CA PRO A 126 13.59 -2.68 14.00
C PRO A 126 14.77 -3.51 14.46
#